data_626f5b51a81256a638b71079979d196d
#
_entry.id   626f5b51a81256a638b71079979d196d
#
_cell.length_a   1.000
_cell.length_b   1.000
_cell.length_c   1.000
_cell.angle_alpha   90.00
_cell.angle_beta   90.00
_cell.angle_gamma   90.00
#
_symmetry.space_group_name_H-M   'P 1'
#
loop_
_entity.id
_entity.type
_entity.pdbx_description
1 polymer ?
#
loop_
_entity_poly.entity_id
_entity_poly.type
_entity_poly.pdbx_seq_one_letter_code
_entity_poly.pdbx_strand_id
1 'polypeptide(L)'
;MKEITIMKMISRRDFLKASAVVGATAAMTACGGSSSTSTAASSVASSTAASAAATNGSANVGVCIYQFADNFMTLYRADLEGYLKDMGYSVTIMDGKNDQNTQTEQINTFLQQGVDVLVINPVQTTSAQTIVDTVSPSGTPIVFINREPEESVLDSYKGKCCYVGADARQSGTYQGELILETETQGDINGDGKITYIMCKGDPENIDAQYRTEYSIKALTDANKEVECLYEYLDNWDQTTAQQDVANALSQYGDKIEVVFCXXXXXXXXXXDRYRSERRRGSGYQGCRGYQAVRRGQGC
;
A
#
# COMPACT_ATOMS: atom_id res chain seq x y z
N MET A 1 13.07 -30.08 -5.80
CA MET A 1 13.70 -28.73 -5.73
C MET A 1 12.95 -27.82 -6.69
N LYS A 2 12.16 -26.91 -6.16
CA LYS A 2 11.48 -25.88 -6.97
C LYS A 2 12.44 -24.69 -7.15
N GLU A 3 12.70 -24.34 -8.38
CA GLU A 3 13.50 -23.16 -8.69
C GLU A 3 12.73 -21.92 -8.23
N ILE A 4 13.34 -21.15 -7.34
CA ILE A 4 12.81 -19.84 -6.93
C ILE A 4 13.25 -18.86 -8.01
N THR A 5 12.30 -18.42 -8.83
CA THR A 5 12.55 -17.36 -9.80
C THR A 5 12.66 -16.04 -9.04
N ILE A 6 13.87 -15.57 -8.87
CA ILE A 6 14.11 -14.25 -8.26
C ILE A 6 13.69 -13.18 -9.29
N MET A 7 12.59 -12.51 -9.05
CA MET A 7 12.21 -11.33 -9.84
C MET A 7 13.24 -10.23 -9.58
N LYS A 8 14.02 -9.92 -10.60
CA LYS A 8 15.02 -8.87 -10.54
C LYS A 8 14.31 -7.51 -10.54
N MET A 9 14.39 -6.80 -9.44
CA MET A 9 13.83 -5.44 -9.34
C MET A 9 14.53 -4.53 -10.34
N ILE A 10 13.76 -3.93 -11.23
CA ILE A 10 14.26 -2.97 -12.22
C ILE A 10 14.43 -1.62 -11.52
N SER A 11 15.62 -1.05 -11.54
CA SER A 11 15.87 0.24 -10.92
C SER A 11 15.16 1.36 -11.73
N ARG A 12 14.80 2.46 -11.07
CA ARG A 12 14.19 3.63 -11.71
C ARG A 12 15.02 4.13 -12.90
N ARG A 13 16.33 4.04 -12.81
CA ARG A 13 17.28 4.45 -13.87
C ARG A 13 17.20 3.54 -15.09
N ASP A 14 16.99 2.25 -14.90
CA ASP A 14 16.89 1.28 -15.99
C ASP A 14 15.52 1.35 -16.67
N PHE A 15 14.47 1.67 -15.91
CA PHE A 15 13.13 1.93 -16.45
C PHE A 15 13.15 3.15 -17.38
N LEU A 16 13.81 4.24 -16.96
CA LEU A 16 13.92 5.46 -17.78
C LEU A 16 14.77 5.25 -19.06
N LYS A 17 15.75 4.38 -19.00
CA LYS A 17 16.56 4.04 -20.19
C LYS A 17 15.79 3.19 -21.20
N ALA A 18 14.93 2.30 -20.71
CA ALA A 18 14.07 1.47 -21.56
C ALA A 18 13.03 2.32 -22.32
N SER A 19 12.53 3.38 -21.68
CA SER A 19 11.54 4.29 -22.28
C SER A 19 12.12 5.19 -23.40
N ALA A 20 13.44 5.43 -23.38
CA ALA A 20 14.09 6.34 -24.34
C ALA A 20 14.36 5.71 -25.71
N VAL A 21 14.24 4.38 -25.83
CA VAL A 21 14.59 3.67 -27.09
C VAL A 21 13.39 3.56 -28.06
N VAL A 22 12.16 3.82 -27.60
CA VAL A 22 10.96 3.65 -28.42
C VAL A 22 10.60 4.91 -29.23
N GLY A 23 11.28 6.03 -29.01
CA GLY A 23 10.94 7.32 -29.59
C GLY A 23 11.60 7.71 -30.92
N ALA A 24 12.44 6.85 -31.56
CA ALA A 24 13.32 7.30 -32.61
C ALA A 24 13.17 6.63 -33.99
N THR A 25 12.00 6.01 -34.31
CA THR A 25 11.78 5.45 -35.64
C THR A 25 10.39 5.76 -36.22
N ALA A 26 10.12 7.05 -36.43
CA ALA A 26 8.96 7.45 -37.23
C ALA A 26 9.20 8.77 -37.94
N ALA A 27 10.14 8.78 -38.86
CA ALA A 27 10.20 9.81 -39.90
C ALA A 27 11.03 9.26 -41.06
N MET A 28 10.40 8.71 -42.06
CA MET A 28 10.73 8.73 -43.49
C MET A 28 10.00 7.61 -44.21
N THR A 29 8.98 7.96 -44.95
CA THR A 29 8.87 7.69 -46.37
C THR A 29 7.50 8.09 -46.91
N ALA A 30 7.51 9.15 -47.68
CA ALA A 30 6.48 9.39 -48.68
C ALA A 30 7.16 9.23 -50.03
N CYS A 31 6.58 8.40 -50.88
CA CYS A 31 6.50 8.52 -52.32
C CYS A 31 6.58 7.21 -53.08
N GLY A 32 5.51 6.87 -53.76
CA GLY A 32 5.53 6.50 -55.18
C GLY A 32 5.60 5.03 -55.56
N GLY A 33 4.56 4.54 -56.27
CA GLY A 33 4.73 3.56 -57.31
C GLY A 33 3.97 2.25 -57.21
N SER A 34 2.95 2.14 -58.07
CA SER A 34 2.16 0.95 -58.34
C SER A 34 2.96 -0.21 -58.95
N SER A 35 2.65 -1.41 -58.59
CA SER A 35 2.33 -2.49 -59.53
C SER A 35 2.15 -3.86 -58.84
N SER A 36 1.19 -4.55 -59.33
CA SER A 36 0.65 -5.84 -58.96
C SER A 36 1.60 -7.03 -59.15
N THR A 37 1.55 -7.99 -58.25
CA THR A 37 1.43 -9.42 -58.61
C THR A 37 1.16 -10.29 -57.36
N SER A 38 0.27 -11.27 -57.57
CA SER A 38 -0.20 -12.26 -56.64
C SER A 38 0.83 -13.35 -56.36
N THR A 39 0.86 -13.88 -55.14
CA THR A 39 0.82 -15.33 -54.84
C THR A 39 0.76 -15.67 -53.35
N ALA A 40 -0.21 -16.51 -53.05
CA ALA A 40 -0.32 -17.58 -52.04
C ALA A 40 0.23 -17.46 -50.60
N ALA A 41 -0.68 -17.50 -49.72
CA ALA A 41 -0.84 -17.95 -48.36
C ALA A 41 0.27 -18.75 -47.68
N SER A 42 0.58 -18.31 -46.47
CA SER A 42 0.93 -19.17 -45.35
C SER A 42 0.51 -18.44 -44.08
N SER A 43 -0.47 -18.99 -43.39
CA SER A 43 -1.01 -18.44 -42.16
C SER A 43 -0.08 -18.75 -40.99
N VAL A 44 0.62 -17.73 -40.50
CA VAL A 44 1.22 -17.77 -39.16
C VAL A 44 0.38 -16.85 -38.30
N ALA A 45 -0.30 -17.44 -37.32
CA ALA A 45 -1.05 -16.67 -36.33
C ALA A 45 -0.06 -15.86 -35.49
N SER A 46 0.13 -14.60 -35.85
CA SER A 46 0.77 -13.64 -34.96
C SER A 46 -0.23 -13.22 -33.91
N SER A 47 0.03 -13.62 -32.67
CA SER A 47 -0.63 -13.01 -31.52
C SER A 47 -0.20 -11.54 -31.46
N THR A 48 -0.97 -10.69 -32.08
CA THR A 48 -0.84 -9.25 -31.87
C THR A 48 -1.30 -8.94 -30.47
N ALA A 49 -0.37 -8.76 -29.56
CA ALA A 49 -0.64 -7.99 -28.36
C ALA A 49 -1.12 -6.61 -28.86
N ALA A 50 -2.41 -6.36 -28.71
CA ALA A 50 -2.96 -5.06 -29.03
C ALA A 50 -2.36 -4.07 -28.03
N SER A 51 -1.29 -3.39 -28.46
CA SER A 51 -0.88 -2.15 -27.82
C SER A 51 -2.04 -1.19 -28.08
N ALA A 52 -2.84 -0.94 -27.05
CA ALA A 52 -3.85 0.10 -27.11
C ALA A 52 -3.13 1.41 -27.42
N ALA A 53 -3.26 1.88 -28.65
CA ALA A 53 -2.81 3.20 -29.01
C ALA A 53 -3.57 4.18 -28.11
N ALA A 54 -2.82 4.99 -27.36
CA ALA A 54 -3.42 6.08 -26.59
C ALA A 54 -4.17 6.98 -27.57
N THR A 55 -5.48 6.83 -27.58
CA THR A 55 -6.33 7.81 -28.22
C THR A 55 -6.21 9.09 -27.40
N ASN A 56 -5.99 10.22 -28.04
CA ASN A 56 -5.88 11.54 -27.41
C ASN A 56 -7.24 12.02 -26.86
N GLY A 57 -7.93 11.16 -26.12
CA GLY A 57 -9.12 11.51 -25.37
C GLY A 57 -8.79 11.33 -23.89
N SER A 58 -9.13 12.33 -23.09
CA SER A 58 -8.98 12.24 -21.65
C SER A 58 -9.85 11.09 -21.13
N ALA A 59 -9.24 10.01 -20.64
CA ALA A 59 -9.99 8.94 -20.01
C ALA A 59 -10.57 9.44 -18.68
N ASN A 60 -11.77 9.00 -18.35
CA ASN A 60 -12.49 9.33 -17.12
C ASN A 60 -12.17 8.26 -16.07
N VAL A 61 -11.53 8.66 -14.99
CA VAL A 61 -11.11 7.76 -13.91
C VAL A 61 -12.01 8.00 -12.68
N GLY A 62 -12.74 6.96 -12.28
CA GLY A 62 -13.51 6.98 -11.03
C GLY A 62 -12.68 6.38 -9.90
N VAL A 63 -12.52 7.12 -8.81
CA VAL A 63 -11.71 6.69 -7.66
C VAL A 63 -12.59 6.60 -6.42
N CYS A 64 -12.63 5.44 -5.77
CA CYS A 64 -13.29 5.24 -4.48
C CYS A 64 -12.23 5.04 -3.41
N ILE A 65 -12.16 5.95 -2.45
CA ILE A 65 -11.26 5.85 -1.28
C ILE A 65 -12.08 5.39 -0.08
N TYR A 66 -11.59 4.44 0.70
CA TYR A 66 -12.35 3.87 1.82
C TYR A 66 -12.80 4.94 2.83
N GLN A 67 -11.95 5.92 3.12
CA GLN A 67 -12.33 7.13 3.88
C GLN A 67 -11.31 8.25 3.67
N PHE A 68 -11.79 9.49 3.68
CA PHE A 68 -10.94 10.67 3.51
C PHE A 68 -10.25 11.08 4.80
N ALA A 69 -10.80 10.71 5.96
CA ALA A 69 -10.28 11.10 7.28
C ALA A 69 -8.94 10.46 7.63
N ASP A 70 -8.53 9.40 6.92
CA ASP A 70 -7.24 8.75 7.11
C ASP A 70 -6.10 9.67 6.64
N ASN A 71 -5.12 9.91 7.51
CA ASN A 71 -4.00 10.82 7.22
C ASN A 71 -3.13 10.33 6.06
N PHE A 72 -2.86 9.02 5.98
CA PHE A 72 -2.09 8.44 4.88
C PHE A 72 -2.87 8.58 3.57
N MET A 73 -4.17 8.23 3.60
CA MET A 73 -5.01 8.31 2.39
C MET A 73 -5.25 9.75 1.94
N THR A 74 -5.15 10.74 2.84
CA THR A 74 -5.20 12.15 2.45
C THR A 74 -4.03 12.51 1.54
N LEU A 75 -2.81 12.10 1.91
CA LEU A 75 -1.62 12.34 1.09
C LEU A 75 -1.66 11.51 -0.20
N TYR A 76 -1.95 10.21 -0.08
CA TYR A 76 -2.04 9.29 -1.20
C TYR A 76 -3.03 9.80 -2.27
N ARG A 77 -4.22 10.21 -1.82
CA ARG A 77 -5.29 10.74 -2.69
C ARG A 77 -4.83 11.99 -3.45
N ALA A 78 -4.18 12.92 -2.74
CA ALA A 78 -3.69 14.15 -3.35
C ALA A 78 -2.64 13.86 -4.44
N ASP A 79 -1.70 12.96 -4.14
CA ASP A 79 -0.65 12.56 -5.09
C ASP A 79 -1.25 11.81 -6.30
N LEU A 80 -2.17 10.87 -6.02
CA LEU A 80 -2.85 10.10 -7.08
C LEU A 80 -3.62 11.03 -8.02
N GLU A 81 -4.40 11.96 -7.46
CA GLU A 81 -5.18 12.93 -8.23
C GLU A 81 -4.27 13.81 -9.09
N GLY A 82 -3.21 14.35 -8.48
CA GLY A 82 -2.24 15.18 -9.19
C GLY A 82 -1.58 14.44 -10.34
N TYR A 83 -1.10 13.22 -10.06
CA TYR A 83 -0.42 12.40 -11.07
C TYR A 83 -1.33 12.06 -12.26
N LEU A 84 -2.58 11.65 -11.98
CA LEU A 84 -3.51 11.29 -13.04
C LEU A 84 -3.88 12.51 -13.89
N LYS A 85 -4.09 13.68 -13.26
CA LYS A 85 -4.38 14.93 -13.98
C LYS A 85 -3.19 15.38 -14.85
N ASP A 86 -1.97 15.24 -14.34
CA ASP A 86 -0.75 15.56 -15.10
C ASP A 86 -0.60 14.67 -16.34
N MET A 87 -1.12 13.44 -16.26
CA MET A 87 -1.18 12.53 -17.40
C MET A 87 -2.33 12.84 -18.37
N GLY A 88 -3.17 13.82 -18.05
CA GLY A 88 -4.27 14.26 -18.91
C GLY A 88 -5.60 13.53 -18.68
N TYR A 89 -5.74 12.81 -17.59
CA TYR A 89 -6.99 12.09 -17.28
C TYR A 89 -7.97 13.00 -16.53
N SER A 90 -9.28 12.75 -16.74
CA SER A 90 -10.35 13.35 -15.96
C SER A 90 -10.59 12.47 -14.73
N VAL A 91 -10.46 13.03 -13.53
CA VAL A 91 -10.49 12.24 -12.27
C VAL A 91 -11.61 12.73 -11.37
N THR A 92 -12.43 11.80 -10.90
CA THR A 92 -13.44 12.06 -9.87
C THR A 92 -13.16 11.11 -8.69
N ILE A 93 -13.02 11.67 -7.50
CA ILE A 93 -12.70 10.90 -6.28
C ILE A 93 -13.85 11.01 -5.29
N MET A 94 -14.30 9.87 -4.76
CA MET A 94 -15.40 9.78 -3.79
C MET A 94 -14.93 9.19 -2.47
N ASP A 95 -15.51 9.69 -1.37
CA ASP A 95 -15.25 9.28 0.00
C ASP A 95 -16.19 8.14 0.40
N GLY A 96 -15.68 6.95 0.62
CA GLY A 96 -16.45 5.79 1.09
C GLY A 96 -16.92 5.90 2.54
N LYS A 97 -16.41 6.88 3.31
CA LYS A 97 -16.81 7.16 4.69
C LYS A 97 -16.71 5.95 5.63
N ASN A 98 -15.82 5.04 5.30
CA ASN A 98 -15.64 3.75 5.99
C ASN A 98 -16.95 2.94 6.03
N ASP A 99 -17.79 3.06 5.00
CA ASP A 99 -19.08 2.36 4.88
C ASP A 99 -19.15 1.67 3.52
N GLN A 100 -19.22 0.34 3.53
CA GLN A 100 -19.18 -0.46 2.30
C GLN A 100 -20.42 -0.23 1.42
N ASN A 101 -21.58 0.05 2.03
CA ASN A 101 -22.79 0.34 1.25
C ASN A 101 -22.63 1.66 0.48
N THR A 102 -22.12 2.70 1.16
CA THR A 102 -21.79 3.98 0.52
C THR A 102 -20.84 3.76 -0.66
N GLN A 103 -19.78 2.96 -0.48
CA GLN A 103 -18.82 2.68 -1.56
C GLN A 103 -19.48 1.94 -2.72
N THR A 104 -20.36 0.98 -2.43
CA THR A 104 -21.09 0.23 -3.47
C THR A 104 -21.96 1.18 -4.30
N GLU A 105 -22.65 2.13 -3.67
CA GLU A 105 -23.45 3.14 -4.37
C GLU A 105 -22.57 4.04 -5.26
N GLN A 106 -21.37 4.40 -4.78
CA GLN A 106 -20.42 5.20 -5.55
C GLN A 106 -19.94 4.45 -6.80
N ILE A 107 -19.62 3.16 -6.64
CA ILE A 107 -19.21 2.30 -7.77
C ILE A 107 -20.33 2.26 -8.82
N ASN A 108 -21.58 2.02 -8.38
CA ASN A 108 -22.73 2.02 -9.29
C ASN A 108 -22.90 3.37 -9.99
N THR A 109 -22.67 4.48 -9.27
CA THR A 109 -22.73 5.83 -9.85
C THR A 109 -21.67 5.98 -10.96
N PHE A 110 -20.44 5.56 -10.72
CA PHE A 110 -19.38 5.62 -11.71
C PHE A 110 -19.69 4.75 -12.94
N LEU A 111 -20.27 3.56 -12.74
CA LEU A 111 -20.69 2.70 -13.85
C LEU A 111 -21.77 3.38 -14.70
N GLN A 112 -22.75 4.03 -14.07
CA GLN A 112 -23.79 4.80 -14.76
C GLN A 112 -23.21 6.00 -15.53
N GLN A 113 -22.15 6.61 -15.01
CA GLN A 113 -21.45 7.71 -15.68
C GLN A 113 -20.55 7.24 -16.81
N GLY A 114 -20.32 5.95 -16.91
CA GLY A 114 -19.49 5.36 -17.98
C GLY A 114 -18.01 5.70 -17.84
N VAL A 115 -17.46 5.61 -16.64
CA VAL A 115 -16.02 5.83 -16.45
C VAL A 115 -15.21 4.75 -17.19
N ASP A 116 -14.04 5.12 -17.65
CA ASP A 116 -13.17 4.23 -18.43
C ASP A 116 -12.39 3.26 -17.55
N VAL A 117 -12.15 3.63 -16.27
CA VAL A 117 -11.46 2.78 -15.30
C VAL A 117 -11.90 3.14 -13.88
N LEU A 118 -11.95 2.13 -13.02
CA LEU A 118 -12.22 2.29 -11.59
C LEU A 118 -10.93 2.03 -10.80
N VAL A 119 -10.59 2.96 -9.91
CA VAL A 119 -9.51 2.80 -8.93
C VAL A 119 -10.17 2.68 -7.56
N ILE A 120 -10.02 1.55 -6.89
CA ILE A 120 -10.81 1.24 -5.70
C ILE A 120 -9.89 0.87 -4.52
N ASN A 121 -9.97 1.67 -3.47
CA ASN A 121 -9.45 1.33 -2.16
C ASN A 121 -10.64 0.77 -1.36
N PRO A 122 -10.79 -0.55 -1.25
CA PRO A 122 -12.03 -1.10 -0.69
C PRO A 122 -12.18 -0.76 0.79
N VAL A 123 -13.42 -0.53 1.22
CA VAL A 123 -13.73 -0.38 2.65
C VAL A 123 -13.49 -1.71 3.36
N GLN A 124 -14.01 -2.80 2.79
CA GLN A 124 -13.79 -4.17 3.27
C GLN A 124 -13.14 -5.00 2.17
N THR A 125 -12.02 -5.61 2.46
CA THR A 125 -11.33 -6.48 1.49
C THR A 125 -12.19 -7.69 1.14
N THR A 126 -13.01 -8.16 2.09
CA THR A 126 -13.95 -9.27 1.88
C THR A 126 -15.03 -8.95 0.84
N SER A 127 -15.28 -7.66 0.56
CA SER A 127 -16.25 -7.22 -0.46
C SER A 127 -15.67 -7.19 -1.87
N ALA A 128 -14.37 -7.45 -2.04
CA ALA A 128 -13.70 -7.29 -3.34
C ALA A 128 -14.32 -8.18 -4.43
N GLN A 129 -14.72 -9.41 -4.11
CA GLN A 129 -15.40 -10.28 -5.10
C GLN A 129 -16.74 -9.68 -5.53
N THR A 130 -17.53 -9.17 -4.59
CA THR A 130 -18.82 -8.51 -4.89
C THR A 130 -18.61 -7.28 -5.78
N ILE A 131 -17.52 -6.52 -5.53
CA ILE A 131 -17.17 -5.38 -6.37
C ILE A 131 -16.86 -5.86 -7.79
N VAL A 132 -16.06 -6.90 -7.96
CA VAL A 132 -15.75 -7.47 -9.29
C VAL A 132 -17.03 -7.96 -9.98
N ASP A 133 -17.90 -8.68 -9.27
CA ASP A 133 -19.15 -9.19 -9.82
C ASP A 133 -20.07 -8.05 -10.30
N THR A 134 -20.04 -6.91 -9.58
CA THR A 134 -20.83 -5.73 -9.93
C THR A 134 -20.28 -5.03 -11.19
N VAL A 135 -18.94 -4.93 -11.29
CA VAL A 135 -18.27 -4.13 -12.32
C VAL A 135 -18.08 -4.94 -13.62
N SER A 136 -17.80 -6.25 -13.52
CA SER A 136 -17.40 -7.06 -14.68
C SER A 136 -18.40 -7.08 -15.84
N PRO A 137 -19.74 -7.01 -15.60
CA PRO A 137 -20.69 -6.96 -16.75
C PRO A 137 -20.53 -5.71 -17.62
N SER A 138 -20.02 -4.61 -17.07
CA SER A 138 -19.76 -3.38 -17.85
C SER A 138 -18.47 -3.47 -18.68
N GLY A 139 -17.59 -4.39 -18.33
CA GLY A 139 -16.26 -4.50 -18.94
C GLY A 139 -15.25 -3.45 -18.44
N THR A 140 -15.61 -2.62 -17.46
CA THR A 140 -14.74 -1.56 -16.94
C THR A 140 -13.58 -2.17 -16.14
N PRO A 141 -12.32 -1.83 -16.43
CA PRO A 141 -11.18 -2.31 -15.66
C PRO A 141 -11.19 -1.79 -14.22
N ILE A 142 -10.63 -2.59 -13.30
CA ILE A 142 -10.51 -2.26 -11.88
C ILE A 142 -9.04 -2.27 -11.49
N VAL A 143 -8.60 -1.23 -10.79
CA VAL A 143 -7.31 -1.20 -10.10
C VAL A 143 -7.60 -1.09 -8.60
N PHE A 144 -7.43 -2.19 -7.88
CA PHE A 144 -7.48 -2.14 -6.41
C PHE A 144 -6.21 -1.49 -5.90
N ILE A 145 -6.33 -0.65 -4.88
CA ILE A 145 -5.19 0.07 -4.29
C ILE A 145 -5.18 -0.06 -2.77
N ASN A 146 -3.99 -0.05 -2.20
CA ASN A 146 -3.71 0.01 -0.76
C ASN A 146 -4.14 -1.25 0.01
N ARG A 147 -5.41 -1.64 -0.04
CA ARG A 147 -5.94 -2.82 0.66
C ARG A 147 -6.01 -4.00 -0.31
N GLU A 148 -5.17 -5.01 -0.06
CA GLU A 148 -4.97 -6.15 -0.98
C GLU A 148 -6.17 -7.09 -0.97
N PRO A 149 -6.83 -7.34 -2.12
CA PRO A 149 -7.83 -8.40 -2.21
C PRO A 149 -7.17 -9.78 -2.31
N GLU A 150 -7.95 -10.83 -2.09
CA GLU A 150 -7.50 -12.20 -2.35
C GLU A 150 -7.08 -12.36 -3.82
N GLU A 151 -6.02 -13.13 -4.06
CA GLU A 151 -5.51 -13.39 -5.41
C GLU A 151 -6.59 -13.97 -6.34
N SER A 152 -7.44 -14.85 -5.81
CA SER A 152 -8.55 -15.44 -6.54
C SER A 152 -9.53 -14.39 -7.09
N VAL A 153 -9.70 -13.26 -6.38
CA VAL A 153 -10.56 -12.16 -6.84
C VAL A 153 -9.94 -11.50 -8.07
N LEU A 154 -8.62 -11.25 -8.03
CA LEU A 154 -7.91 -10.63 -9.17
C LEU A 154 -7.99 -11.56 -10.41
N ASP A 155 -7.84 -12.85 -10.20
CA ASP A 155 -7.93 -13.86 -11.26
C ASP A 155 -9.35 -14.03 -11.83
N SER A 156 -10.39 -13.75 -11.03
CA SER A 156 -11.78 -13.86 -11.48
C SER A 156 -12.13 -12.87 -12.60
N TYR A 157 -11.36 -11.77 -12.72
CA TYR A 157 -11.55 -10.75 -13.77
C TYR A 157 -10.22 -10.50 -14.50
N LYS A 158 -9.62 -11.58 -14.96
CA LYS A 158 -8.27 -11.63 -15.51
C LYS A 158 -8.08 -10.67 -16.70
N GLY A 159 -7.01 -9.90 -16.64
CA GLY A 159 -6.66 -8.92 -17.67
C GLY A 159 -7.40 -7.58 -17.54
N LYS A 160 -8.36 -7.50 -16.62
CA LYS A 160 -9.10 -6.26 -16.33
C LYS A 160 -9.13 -5.90 -14.86
N CYS A 161 -8.47 -6.69 -14.02
CA CYS A 161 -8.38 -6.45 -12.58
C CYS A 161 -6.92 -6.60 -12.16
N CYS A 162 -6.44 -5.67 -11.32
CA CYS A 162 -5.11 -5.77 -10.74
C CYS A 162 -5.08 -5.06 -9.38
N TYR A 163 -4.01 -5.31 -8.62
CA TYR A 163 -3.76 -4.66 -7.34
C TYR A 163 -2.44 -3.88 -7.43
N VAL A 164 -2.45 -2.68 -6.86
CA VAL A 164 -1.26 -1.83 -6.71
C VAL A 164 -1.16 -1.43 -5.24
N GLY A 165 -0.13 -1.93 -4.58
CA GLY A 165 0.09 -1.65 -3.17
C GLY A 165 1.47 -2.10 -2.73
N ALA A 166 1.74 -1.98 -1.43
CA ALA A 166 2.97 -2.44 -0.81
C ALA A 166 2.74 -3.83 -0.20
N ASP A 167 3.80 -4.63 -0.18
CA ASP A 167 3.75 -5.91 0.55
C ASP A 167 3.81 -5.63 2.05
N ALA A 168 2.71 -5.87 2.75
CA ALA A 168 2.60 -5.63 4.18
C ALA A 168 3.52 -6.54 5.00
N ARG A 169 3.86 -7.72 4.46
CA ARG A 169 4.83 -8.65 5.08
C ARG A 169 6.21 -7.99 5.17
N GLN A 170 6.63 -7.34 4.08
CA GLN A 170 7.90 -6.62 4.03
C GLN A 170 7.91 -5.47 5.05
N SER A 171 6.79 -4.71 5.15
CA SER A 171 6.73 -3.59 6.08
C SER A 171 6.77 -4.06 7.54
N GLY A 172 6.15 -5.20 7.85
CA GLY A 172 6.27 -5.83 9.18
C GLY A 172 7.70 -6.26 9.45
N THR A 173 8.31 -6.98 8.52
CA THR A 173 9.70 -7.44 8.65
C THR A 173 10.64 -6.27 8.96
N TYR A 174 10.51 -5.17 8.22
CA TYR A 174 11.35 -3.98 8.45
C TYR A 174 11.17 -3.40 9.85
N GLN A 175 9.97 -3.46 10.43
CA GLN A 175 9.77 -2.99 11.81
C GLN A 175 10.58 -3.82 12.81
N GLY A 176 10.55 -5.14 12.68
CA GLY A 176 11.35 -6.02 13.52
C GLY A 176 12.86 -5.84 13.29
N GLU A 177 13.28 -5.73 12.03
CA GLU A 177 14.70 -5.50 11.68
C GLU A 177 15.22 -4.20 12.29
N LEU A 178 14.42 -3.11 12.25
CA LEU A 178 14.82 -1.84 12.87
C LEU A 178 15.06 -1.96 14.38
N ILE A 179 14.29 -2.82 15.06
CA ILE A 179 14.51 -3.09 16.48
C ILE A 179 15.84 -3.82 16.67
N LEU A 180 16.13 -4.82 15.83
CA LEU A 180 17.38 -5.58 15.90
C LEU A 180 18.61 -4.70 15.59
N GLU A 181 18.43 -3.60 14.85
CA GLU A 181 19.51 -2.64 14.57
C GLU A 181 19.82 -1.73 15.77
N THR A 182 18.95 -1.67 16.80
CA THR A 182 19.22 -0.86 17.99
C THR A 182 20.35 -1.48 18.83
N GLU A 183 21.00 -0.68 19.66
CA GLU A 183 22.09 -1.13 20.52
C GLU A 183 21.69 -2.28 21.46
N THR A 184 20.45 -2.25 21.96
CA THR A 184 19.93 -3.28 22.87
C THR A 184 19.22 -4.41 22.12
N GLN A 185 19.02 -4.25 20.82
CA GLN A 185 18.22 -5.16 19.99
C GLN A 185 16.81 -5.37 20.55
N GLY A 186 16.25 -4.32 21.20
CA GLY A 186 14.91 -4.31 21.76
C GLY A 186 14.83 -4.69 23.24
N ASP A 187 15.80 -5.40 23.76
CA ASP A 187 15.89 -5.81 25.18
C ASP A 187 16.57 -4.68 25.96
N ILE A 188 15.80 -3.72 26.42
CA ILE A 188 16.31 -2.48 27.05
C ILE A 188 16.78 -2.75 28.48
N ASN A 189 16.10 -3.64 29.18
CA ASN A 189 16.38 -3.94 30.59
C ASN A 189 17.44 -5.04 30.76
N GLY A 190 17.77 -5.78 29.70
CA GLY A 190 18.81 -6.81 29.70
C GLY A 190 18.40 -8.14 30.33
N ASP A 191 17.09 -8.43 30.37
CA ASP A 191 16.61 -9.67 31.00
C ASP A 191 16.52 -10.85 30.03
N GLY A 192 16.87 -10.61 28.74
CA GLY A 192 16.86 -11.63 27.70
C GLY A 192 15.58 -11.71 26.89
N LYS A 193 14.63 -10.82 27.13
CA LYS A 193 13.31 -10.84 26.52
C LYS A 193 12.91 -9.43 26.08
N ILE A 194 12.20 -9.32 24.97
CA ILE A 194 11.69 -8.04 24.47
C ILE A 194 10.20 -7.95 24.87
N THR A 195 9.85 -7.03 25.76
CA THR A 195 8.44 -6.81 26.14
C THR A 195 7.86 -5.68 25.32
N TYR A 196 6.69 -5.91 24.75
CA TYR A 196 6.12 -4.93 23.81
C TYR A 196 4.62 -4.75 23.99
N ILE A 197 4.12 -3.62 23.46
CA ILE A 197 2.70 -3.41 23.14
C ILE A 197 2.56 -3.23 21.63
N MET A 198 1.37 -3.59 21.11
CA MET A 198 1.09 -3.55 19.69
C MET A 198 -0.15 -2.68 19.42
N CYS A 199 0.01 -1.63 18.64
CA CYS A 199 -1.08 -0.77 18.15
C CYS A 199 -1.46 -1.23 16.74
N LYS A 200 -2.60 -1.93 16.65
CA LYS A 200 -3.03 -2.62 15.43
C LYS A 200 -4.02 -1.80 14.63
N GLY A 201 -4.02 -2.01 13.33
CA GLY A 201 -5.08 -1.55 12.44
C GLY A 201 -6.32 -2.44 12.54
N ASP A 202 -7.20 -2.29 11.55
CA ASP A 202 -8.42 -3.10 11.41
C ASP A 202 -8.05 -4.60 11.35
N PRO A 203 -8.56 -5.42 12.27
CA PRO A 203 -8.21 -6.86 12.31
C PRO A 203 -8.75 -7.66 11.11
N GLU A 204 -9.74 -7.13 10.40
CA GLU A 204 -10.24 -7.77 9.16
C GLU A 204 -9.40 -7.41 7.94
N ASN A 205 -8.46 -6.47 8.07
CA ASN A 205 -7.58 -6.06 6.98
C ASN A 205 -6.32 -6.93 6.98
N ILE A 206 -6.07 -7.59 5.87
CA ILE A 206 -4.93 -8.51 5.71
C ILE A 206 -3.58 -7.80 5.92
N ASP A 207 -3.48 -6.51 5.54
CA ASP A 207 -2.25 -5.73 5.75
C ASP A 207 -1.95 -5.57 7.25
N ALA A 208 -2.98 -5.31 8.07
CA ALA A 208 -2.81 -5.19 9.52
C ALA A 208 -2.36 -6.52 10.14
N GLN A 209 -2.92 -7.63 9.66
CA GLN A 209 -2.53 -8.97 10.09
C GLN A 209 -1.06 -9.25 9.75
N TYR A 210 -0.67 -9.02 8.49
CA TYR A 210 0.71 -9.27 8.03
C TYR A 210 1.72 -8.36 8.73
N ARG A 211 1.43 -7.08 8.91
CA ARG A 211 2.35 -6.20 9.65
C ARG A 211 2.54 -6.68 11.08
N THR A 212 1.47 -7.09 11.75
CA THR A 212 1.53 -7.65 13.11
C THR A 212 2.38 -8.92 13.14
N GLU A 213 2.05 -9.90 12.30
CA GLU A 213 2.73 -11.19 12.26
C GLU A 213 4.22 -11.04 11.95
N TYR A 214 4.53 -10.32 10.86
CA TYR A 214 5.89 -10.29 10.34
C TYR A 214 6.82 -9.39 11.15
N SER A 215 6.31 -8.41 11.91
CA SER A 215 7.16 -7.65 12.83
C SER A 215 7.66 -8.52 13.99
N ILE A 216 6.79 -9.37 14.52
CA ILE A 216 7.16 -10.31 15.58
C ILE A 216 8.01 -11.46 15.01
N LYS A 217 7.63 -11.95 13.84
CA LYS A 217 8.38 -13.02 13.15
C LYS A 217 9.83 -12.63 12.91
N ALA A 218 10.11 -11.39 12.54
CA ALA A 218 11.49 -10.93 12.33
C ALA A 218 12.34 -11.04 13.62
N LEU A 219 11.73 -10.75 14.77
CA LEU A 219 12.42 -10.90 16.07
C LEU A 219 12.62 -12.37 16.44
N THR A 220 11.58 -13.20 16.28
CA THR A 220 11.66 -14.63 16.64
C THR A 220 12.60 -15.40 15.70
N ASP A 221 12.63 -15.05 14.40
CA ASP A 221 13.58 -15.64 13.44
C ASP A 221 15.03 -15.28 13.81
N ALA A 222 15.25 -14.14 14.48
CA ALA A 222 16.55 -13.74 15.03
C ALA A 222 16.81 -14.34 16.42
N ASN A 223 16.00 -15.32 16.85
CA ASN A 223 16.10 -16.03 18.14
C ASN A 223 15.91 -15.11 19.35
N LYS A 224 15.09 -14.04 19.20
CA LYS A 224 14.74 -13.20 20.34
C LYS A 224 13.48 -13.76 21.02
N GLU A 225 13.50 -13.80 22.35
CA GLU A 225 12.31 -14.06 23.13
C GLU A 225 11.48 -12.79 23.18
N VAL A 226 10.17 -12.89 22.94
CA VAL A 226 9.27 -11.73 22.91
C VAL A 226 8.07 -11.98 23.82
N GLU A 227 7.60 -10.95 24.51
CA GLU A 227 6.38 -11.01 25.33
C GLU A 227 5.46 -9.83 25.01
N CYS A 228 4.25 -10.13 24.56
CA CYS A 228 3.23 -9.11 24.32
C CYS A 228 2.53 -8.76 25.63
N LEU A 229 2.66 -7.50 26.08
CA LEU A 229 1.96 -7.00 27.26
C LEU A 229 0.49 -6.70 26.93
N TYR A 230 0.24 -6.13 25.74
CA TYR A 230 -1.12 -5.86 25.27
C TYR A 230 -1.16 -5.53 23.78
N GLU A 231 -2.26 -5.88 23.13
CA GLU A 231 -2.60 -5.49 21.76
C GLU A 231 -3.81 -4.56 21.77
N TYR A 232 -3.65 -3.38 21.18
CA TYR A 232 -4.70 -2.37 21.04
C TYR A 232 -5.21 -2.36 19.60
N LEU A 233 -6.53 -2.26 19.44
CA LEU A 233 -7.19 -2.18 18.14
C LEU A 233 -7.52 -0.70 17.85
N ASP A 234 -6.55 0.00 17.26
CA ASP A 234 -6.65 1.43 17.03
C ASP A 234 -7.33 1.78 15.70
N ASN A 235 -7.49 0.80 14.82
CA ASN A 235 -8.15 0.98 13.51
C ASN A 235 -7.60 2.17 12.71
N TRP A 236 -6.28 2.41 12.84
CA TRP A 236 -5.54 3.53 12.23
C TRP A 236 -6.01 4.91 12.70
N ASP A 237 -6.81 4.98 13.77
CA ASP A 237 -7.21 6.27 14.34
C ASP A 237 -6.12 6.79 15.29
N GLN A 238 -5.60 7.96 14.97
CA GLN A 238 -4.48 8.57 15.71
C GLN A 238 -4.87 8.89 17.15
N THR A 239 -6.10 9.35 17.39
CA THR A 239 -6.56 9.74 18.72
C THR A 239 -6.69 8.52 19.64
N THR A 240 -7.27 7.45 19.10
CA THR A 240 -7.40 6.16 19.80
C THR A 240 -6.02 5.61 20.16
N ALA A 241 -5.11 5.53 19.20
CA ALA A 241 -3.74 5.04 19.43
C ALA A 241 -3.02 5.86 20.51
N GLN A 242 -3.16 7.19 20.46
CA GLN A 242 -2.55 8.08 21.44
C GLN A 242 -3.09 7.81 22.86
N GLN A 243 -4.40 7.60 22.99
CA GLN A 243 -5.03 7.30 24.26
C GLN A 243 -4.59 5.91 24.79
N ASP A 244 -4.53 4.93 23.91
CA ASP A 244 -4.17 3.56 24.26
C ASP A 244 -2.70 3.45 24.68
N VAL A 245 -1.79 4.13 23.99
CA VAL A 245 -0.38 4.19 24.41
C VAL A 245 -0.27 4.90 25.77
N ALA A 246 -1.03 5.96 26.00
CA ALA A 246 -1.04 6.64 27.31
C ALA A 246 -1.53 5.71 28.44
N ASN A 247 -2.57 4.96 28.17
CA ASN A 247 -3.12 3.96 29.12
C ASN A 247 -2.08 2.86 29.40
N ALA A 248 -1.42 2.36 28.33
CA ALA A 248 -0.39 1.34 28.46
C ALA A 248 0.79 1.83 29.32
N LEU A 249 1.26 3.06 29.06
CA LEU A 249 2.36 3.65 29.85
C LEU A 249 1.98 3.78 31.32
N SER A 250 0.73 4.13 31.61
CA SER A 250 0.23 4.21 32.99
C SER A 250 0.14 2.84 33.66
N GLN A 251 -0.21 1.81 32.89
CA GLN A 251 -0.44 0.45 33.42
C GLN A 251 0.86 -0.35 33.54
N TYR A 252 1.72 -0.30 32.53
CA TYR A 252 2.90 -1.16 32.40
C TYR A 252 4.21 -0.42 32.70
N GLY A 253 4.24 0.91 32.48
CA GLY A 253 5.40 1.73 32.77
C GLY A 253 6.68 1.25 32.10
N ASP A 254 7.72 1.05 32.90
CA ASP A 254 9.06 0.66 32.43
C ASP A 254 9.13 -0.76 31.88
N LYS A 255 8.03 -1.53 32.00
CA LYS A 255 7.99 -2.87 31.38
C LYS A 255 7.85 -2.81 29.87
N ILE A 256 7.41 -1.66 29.33
CA ILE A 256 7.27 -1.51 27.86
C ILE A 256 8.64 -1.15 27.28
N GLU A 257 9.22 -2.03 26.51
CA GLU A 257 10.49 -1.81 25.85
C GLU A 257 10.29 -1.39 24.38
N VAL A 258 9.25 -1.96 23.74
CA VAL A 258 8.95 -1.68 22.33
C VAL A 258 7.47 -1.34 22.17
N VAL A 259 7.18 -0.34 21.34
CA VAL A 259 5.82 -0.02 20.90
C VAL A 259 5.76 -0.24 19.38
N PHE A 260 5.04 -1.26 18.96
CA PHE A 260 4.77 -1.49 17.53
C PHE A 260 3.53 -0.69 17.11
N CYS A 261 3.65 -0.02 15.99
CA CYS A 261 2.50 0.70 15.41
C CYS A 261 2.32 0.29 13.94
N UNK A 262 1.38 -0.27 13.77
CA UNK A 262 1.06 -0.78 12.49
C UNK A 262 0.69 0.23 11.43
N UNK A 263 0.49 1.66 11.97
CA UNK A 263 0.27 2.71 11.04
C UNK A 263 1.14 3.89 11.32
N UNK A 264 1.36 4.72 10.54
CA UNK A 264 2.19 5.86 10.72
C UNK A 264 1.57 6.90 11.61
N UNK A 265 0.38 6.91 11.64
CA UNK A 265 -0.41 7.78 12.43
C UNK A 265 -0.39 7.43 13.91
N UNK A 266 -0.20 6.24 14.13
CA UNK A 266 -0.12 5.73 15.46
C UNK A 266 1.29 5.95 16.05
N UNK A 267 2.25 6.00 15.24
CA UNK A 267 3.61 6.23 15.65
C UNK A 267 3.90 7.69 15.98
N UNK A 268 3.20 8.41 15.41
CA UNK A 268 3.30 9.82 15.67
C UNK A 268 2.76 10.22 17.04
N UNK A 269 1.97 9.61 17.44
CA UNK A 269 1.38 9.79 18.74
C UNK A 269 2.26 9.32 19.89
N UNK A 270 2.91 8.45 19.59
CA UNK A 270 3.83 7.96 20.59
C UNK A 270 5.11 8.81 20.68
N UNK A 271 5.42 9.22 19.66
CA UNK A 271 6.56 10.11 19.60
C UNK A 271 6.27 11.52 20.17
N ASP A 272 5.15 11.99 20.06
CA ASP A 272 4.87 13.34 20.59
C ASP A 272 4.63 13.32 22.10
N ARG A 273 3.97 12.32 22.59
CA ARG A 273 3.79 12.18 24.02
C ARG A 273 5.13 11.97 24.75
N TYR A 274 5.95 11.09 24.24
CA TYR A 274 7.30 10.87 24.80
C TYR A 274 8.10 12.16 24.84
N ARG A 275 8.04 12.98 23.78
CA ARG A 275 8.71 14.30 23.73
C ARG A 275 8.11 15.27 24.75
N SER A 276 6.80 15.26 24.93
CA SER A 276 6.13 16.18 25.86
C SER A 276 6.42 15.83 27.30
N GLU A 277 6.49 14.56 27.65
CA GLU A 277 6.81 14.09 29.00
C GLU A 277 8.29 14.34 29.34
N ARG A 278 9.20 14.16 28.38
CA ARG A 278 10.61 14.52 28.54
C ARG A 278 10.79 16.03 28.84
N ARG A 279 9.98 16.87 28.20
CA ARG A 279 10.02 18.33 28.40
C ARG A 279 9.47 18.75 29.78
N ARG A 280 8.59 17.97 30.38
CA ARG A 280 7.97 18.26 31.69
C ARG A 280 8.85 17.87 32.89
N GLY A 281 10.02 17.30 32.63
CA GLY A 281 10.97 17.00 33.71
C GLY A 281 10.50 15.95 34.71
N SER A 282 9.51 15.17 34.36
CA SER A 282 9.17 14.00 35.15
C SER A 282 10.36 13.04 35.10
N GLY A 283 10.83 12.59 36.26
CA GLY A 283 12.07 11.84 36.41
C GLY A 283 12.07 10.43 35.80
N TYR A 284 11.57 10.30 34.61
CA TYR A 284 11.57 9.04 33.85
C TYR A 284 12.98 8.85 33.28
N GLN A 285 13.81 8.07 33.97
CA GLN A 285 15.15 7.71 33.47
C GLN A 285 15.11 6.51 32.51
N GLY A 286 13.91 6.05 32.13
CA GLY A 286 13.73 4.75 31.55
C GLY A 286 13.74 4.60 30.04
N CYS A 287 14.15 5.58 29.25
CA CYS A 287 14.16 5.36 27.79
C CYS A 287 15.35 6.09 27.12
N ARG A 288 16.57 5.65 27.43
CA ARG A 288 17.77 6.19 26.76
C ARG A 288 17.97 5.66 25.34
N GLY A 289 17.09 4.79 24.84
CA GLY A 289 17.30 4.07 23.57
C GLY A 289 16.52 4.55 22.35
N TYR A 290 15.60 5.50 22.48
CA TYR A 290 14.82 5.95 21.34
C TYR A 290 15.56 7.05 20.55
N GLN A 291 16.49 6.65 19.71
CA GLN A 291 16.95 7.50 18.62
C GLN A 291 16.00 7.27 17.44
N ALA A 292 15.13 8.25 17.20
CA ALA A 292 14.43 8.29 15.92
C ALA A 292 15.50 8.44 14.83
N VAL A 293 15.74 7.40 14.08
CA VAL A 293 16.65 7.46 12.94
C VAL A 293 15.95 8.32 11.86
N ARG A 294 16.20 9.62 11.88
CA ARG A 294 15.94 10.47 10.72
C ARG A 294 16.97 10.10 9.67
N ARG A 295 16.66 9.20 8.79
CA ARG A 295 17.38 9.16 7.51
C ARG A 295 16.98 10.40 6.75
N GLY A 296 17.99 11.23 6.47
CA GLY A 296 17.80 12.48 5.77
C GLY A 296 17.08 12.30 4.45
N GLN A 297 16.18 13.19 4.19
CA GLN A 297 15.61 13.38 2.87
C GLN A 297 16.75 13.77 1.91
N GLY A 298 17.23 12.80 1.19
CA GLY A 298 17.99 13.05 -0.02
C GLY A 298 17.02 12.93 -1.19
N CYS A 299 16.88 13.97 -1.92
CA CYS A 299 16.06 14.28 -3.11
C CYS A 299 15.48 13.10 -3.91
#